data_22cbd4ffacc176b2da260926eb89ce4e
#
_entry.id   22cbd4ffacc176b2da260926eb89ce4e
#
_cell.length_a   1.000
_cell.length_b   1.000
_cell.length_c   1.000
_cell.angle_alpha   90.00
_cell.angle_beta   90.00
_cell.angle_gamma   90.00
#
_symmetry.space_group_name_H-M   'P 1'
#
loop_
_entity.id
_entity.type
_entity.pdbx_description
1 polymer ?
#
loop_
_entity_poly.entity_id
_entity_poly.type
_entity_poly.pdbx_seq_one_letter_code
_entity_poly.pdbx_strand_id
1 'polypeptide(L)'
;MSEAQHAPEGQVIEGRYRVVSRIADGGMATVYQAVDERLGRTVAIKIMHTQLAQGPQRDQFVERFHREARSAAAIANPHIVQVYDTGEFDGLDFLVMEYVHGVNLRYEMNQQVTFSVRETLRIVGETLDGLASAHRAGVVHRDIKPENILLNDRGHVQITDFG
;
A
#
# COMPACT_ATOMS: atom_id res chain seq x y z
N MET A 1 21.07 -12.48 6.53
CA MET A 1 20.36 -11.54 7.41
C MET A 1 19.12 -11.00 6.75
N SER A 2 19.24 -10.63 5.50
CA SER A 2 18.10 -10.14 4.74
C SER A 2 17.05 -11.22 4.44
N GLU A 3 17.45 -12.49 4.38
CA GLU A 3 16.53 -13.58 4.02
C GLU A 3 15.43 -13.80 5.05
N ALA A 4 15.72 -13.54 6.32
CA ALA A 4 14.73 -13.72 7.38
C ALA A 4 13.59 -12.70 7.37
N GLN A 5 13.72 -11.64 6.56
CA GLN A 5 12.74 -10.56 6.50
C GLN A 5 11.87 -10.62 5.24
N HIS A 6 12.04 -11.65 4.42
CA HIS A 6 11.33 -11.78 3.17
C HIS A 6 10.48 -13.06 3.17
N ALA A 7 9.25 -12.92 2.71
CA ALA A 7 8.39 -14.08 2.48
C ALA A 7 8.76 -14.71 1.14
N PRO A 8 9.15 -15.99 1.09
CA PRO A 8 9.47 -16.63 -0.18
C PRO A 8 8.22 -16.85 -1.03
N GLU A 9 8.42 -16.89 -2.34
CA GLU A 9 7.35 -17.19 -3.27
C GLU A 9 6.75 -18.56 -2.94
N GLY A 10 5.43 -18.64 -3.08
CA GLY A 10 4.68 -19.86 -2.77
C GLY A 10 4.30 -20.04 -1.31
N GLN A 11 4.87 -19.23 -0.42
CA GLN A 11 4.52 -19.30 1.00
C GLN A 11 3.11 -18.75 1.22
N VAL A 12 2.35 -19.37 2.12
CA VAL A 12 1.00 -18.96 2.46
C VAL A 12 1.00 -18.26 3.81
N ILE A 13 0.59 -17.00 3.82
CA ILE A 13 0.51 -16.16 5.02
C ILE A 13 -0.86 -16.35 5.64
N GLU A 14 -0.89 -16.70 6.94
CA GLU A 14 -2.11 -16.96 7.72
C GLU A 14 -3.05 -17.98 7.09
N GLY A 15 -2.50 -18.93 6.32
CA GLY A 15 -3.30 -19.95 5.66
C GLY A 15 -4.25 -19.41 4.58
N ARG A 16 -4.04 -18.17 4.15
CA ARG A 16 -4.95 -17.49 3.23
C ARG A 16 -4.29 -16.82 2.03
N TYR A 17 -3.17 -16.14 2.25
CA TYR A 17 -2.53 -15.33 1.21
C TYR A 17 -1.30 -16.02 0.68
N ARG A 18 -1.36 -16.52 -0.55
CA ARG A 18 -0.23 -17.19 -1.19
C ARG A 18 0.62 -16.17 -1.95
N VAL A 19 1.87 -16.03 -1.53
CA VAL A 19 2.81 -15.07 -2.13
C VAL A 19 3.18 -15.52 -3.55
N VAL A 20 3.03 -14.63 -4.51
CA VAL A 20 3.35 -14.89 -5.92
C VAL A 20 4.71 -14.32 -6.28
N SER A 21 4.97 -13.05 -5.96
CA SER A 21 6.22 -12.40 -6.30
C SER A 21 6.43 -11.15 -5.44
N ARG A 22 7.70 -10.74 -5.35
CA ARG A 22 8.03 -9.46 -4.72
C ARG A 22 7.86 -8.33 -5.73
N ILE A 23 7.13 -7.29 -5.34
CA ILE A 23 6.85 -6.14 -6.20
C ILE A 23 7.84 -5.01 -5.94
N ALA A 24 8.09 -4.71 -4.67
CA ALA A 24 8.92 -3.58 -4.28
C ALA A 24 9.58 -3.85 -2.93
N ASP A 25 10.76 -3.27 -2.75
CA ASP A 25 11.52 -3.39 -1.50
C ASP A 25 12.00 -2.01 -1.11
N GLY A 26 11.51 -1.51 0.03
CA GLY A 26 11.90 -0.22 0.57
C GLY A 26 12.58 -0.36 1.91
N GLY A 27 12.98 0.79 2.50
CA GLY A 27 13.65 0.79 3.80
C GLY A 27 12.77 0.35 4.96
N MET A 28 11.46 0.55 4.86
CA MET A 28 10.52 0.29 5.95
C MET A 28 9.69 -0.97 5.76
N ALA A 29 9.50 -1.40 4.52
CA ALA A 29 8.63 -2.54 4.21
C ALA A 29 8.97 -3.14 2.87
N THR A 30 8.54 -4.39 2.67
CA THR A 30 8.59 -5.07 1.38
C THR A 30 7.16 -5.35 0.93
N VAL A 31 6.85 -5.10 -0.34
CA VAL A 31 5.52 -5.32 -0.91
C VAL A 31 5.54 -6.53 -1.83
N TYR A 32 4.58 -7.42 -1.65
CA TYR A 32 4.43 -8.64 -2.43
C TYR A 32 3.09 -8.66 -3.16
N GLN A 33 3.09 -9.25 -4.35
CA GLN A 33 1.86 -9.69 -4.98
C GLN A 33 1.50 -11.05 -4.41
N ALA A 34 0.24 -11.22 -4.04
CA ALA A 34 -0.25 -12.47 -3.47
C ALA A 34 -1.67 -12.77 -3.98
N VAL A 35 -2.11 -13.99 -3.79
CA VAL A 35 -3.48 -14.41 -4.09
C VAL A 35 -4.19 -14.71 -2.77
N ASP A 36 -5.31 -14.04 -2.55
CA ASP A 36 -6.24 -14.37 -1.46
C ASP A 36 -6.99 -15.63 -1.88
N GLU A 37 -6.60 -16.78 -1.36
CA GLU A 37 -7.18 -18.07 -1.75
C GLU A 37 -8.62 -18.24 -1.25
N ARG A 38 -9.01 -17.48 -0.23
CA ARG A 38 -10.38 -17.53 0.27
C ARG A 38 -11.37 -16.83 -0.66
N LEU A 39 -10.97 -15.65 -1.17
CA LEU A 39 -11.83 -14.84 -2.04
C LEU A 39 -11.48 -14.98 -3.52
N GLY A 40 -10.37 -15.65 -3.85
CA GLY A 40 -9.94 -15.89 -5.22
C GLY A 40 -9.53 -14.63 -5.97
N ARG A 41 -8.87 -13.70 -5.28
CA ARG A 41 -8.45 -12.44 -5.91
C ARG A 41 -7.00 -12.11 -5.61
N THR A 42 -6.37 -11.37 -6.53
CA THR A 42 -5.02 -10.85 -6.35
C THR A 42 -5.04 -9.68 -5.38
N VAL A 43 -4.06 -9.66 -4.47
CA VAL A 43 -3.89 -8.59 -3.49
C VAL A 43 -2.42 -8.18 -3.44
N ALA A 44 -2.14 -7.03 -2.81
CA ALA A 44 -0.80 -6.61 -2.45
C ALA A 44 -0.65 -6.77 -0.95
N ILE A 45 0.49 -7.32 -0.52
CA ILE A 45 0.79 -7.46 0.91
C ILE A 45 2.07 -6.69 1.21
N LYS A 46 1.97 -5.77 2.17
CA LYS A 46 3.09 -4.97 2.63
C LYS A 46 3.51 -5.49 3.99
N ILE A 47 4.72 -6.08 4.05
CA ILE A 47 5.27 -6.64 5.28
C ILE A 47 6.30 -5.66 5.84
N MET A 48 6.09 -5.24 7.09
CA MET A 48 6.97 -4.27 7.76
C MET A 48 8.24 -4.95 8.22
N HIS A 49 9.37 -4.25 8.12
CA HIS A 49 10.66 -4.78 8.57
C HIS A 49 10.76 -4.74 10.10
N THR A 50 11.32 -5.80 10.70
CA THR A 50 11.42 -5.93 12.16
C THR A 50 12.26 -4.85 12.81
N GLN A 51 13.29 -4.36 12.13
CA GLN A 51 14.23 -3.39 12.71
C GLN A 51 13.55 -2.06 13.07
N LEU A 52 12.36 -1.78 12.53
CA LEU A 52 11.62 -0.56 12.81
C LEU A 52 10.67 -0.69 14.01
N ALA A 53 10.51 -1.91 14.53
CA ALA A 53 9.54 -2.19 15.58
C ALA A 53 10.19 -3.01 16.70
N GLN A 54 11.39 -2.62 17.11
CA GLN A 54 12.11 -3.28 18.21
C GLN A 54 12.23 -2.37 19.42
N GLY A 55 12.41 -2.98 20.58
CA GLY A 55 12.61 -2.27 21.83
C GLY A 55 11.33 -2.00 22.60
N PRO A 56 11.40 -1.19 23.67
CA PRO A 56 10.26 -0.96 24.57
C PRO A 56 9.11 -0.20 23.92
N GLN A 57 9.31 0.40 22.75
CA GLN A 57 8.28 1.15 22.03
C GLN A 57 7.56 0.28 21.00
N ARG A 58 7.90 -1.01 20.92
CA ARG A 58 7.29 -1.91 19.92
C ARG A 58 5.78 -2.00 20.05
N ASP A 59 5.28 -2.15 21.26
CA ASP A 59 3.84 -2.31 21.48
C ASP A 59 3.05 -1.09 21.02
N GLN A 60 3.58 0.11 21.25
CA GLN A 60 2.96 1.34 20.80
C GLN A 60 3.00 1.47 19.28
N PHE A 61 4.11 1.08 18.66
CA PHE A 61 4.25 1.08 17.20
C PHE A 61 3.22 0.13 16.56
N VAL A 62 3.15 -1.10 17.06
CA VAL A 62 2.23 -2.13 16.55
C VAL A 62 0.79 -1.68 16.69
N GLU A 63 0.41 -1.16 17.86
CA GLU A 63 -0.95 -0.68 18.10
C GLU A 63 -1.30 0.44 17.14
N ARG A 64 -0.39 1.41 16.96
CA ARG A 64 -0.63 2.53 16.03
C ARG A 64 -0.73 2.04 14.59
N PHE A 65 0.14 1.11 14.18
CA PHE A 65 0.10 0.52 12.84
C PHE A 65 -1.27 -0.08 12.54
N HIS A 66 -1.77 -0.94 13.45
CA HIS A 66 -3.06 -1.60 13.25
C HIS A 66 -4.23 -0.62 13.32
N ARG A 67 -4.14 0.40 14.18
CA ARG A 67 -5.18 1.43 14.27
C ARG A 67 -5.25 2.25 12.99
N GLU A 68 -4.12 2.66 12.45
CA GLU A 68 -4.05 3.41 11.19
C GLU A 68 -4.57 2.56 10.03
N ALA A 69 -4.25 1.27 10.03
CA ALA A 69 -4.75 0.34 9.02
C ALA A 69 -6.28 0.23 9.08
N ARG A 70 -6.85 0.13 10.27
CA ARG A 70 -8.31 0.08 10.43
C ARG A 70 -8.97 1.37 9.97
N SER A 71 -8.37 2.52 10.26
CA SER A 71 -8.88 3.81 9.78
C SER A 71 -8.84 3.90 8.26
N ALA A 72 -7.73 3.46 7.65
CA ALA A 72 -7.61 3.44 6.19
C ALA A 72 -8.59 2.45 5.56
N ALA A 73 -8.83 1.31 6.19
CA ALA A 73 -9.78 0.31 5.69
C ALA A 73 -11.21 0.83 5.66
N ALA A 74 -11.54 1.80 6.50
CA ALA A 74 -12.87 2.41 6.55
C ALA A 74 -13.12 3.42 5.42
N ILE A 75 -12.07 3.82 4.70
CA ILE A 75 -12.20 4.81 3.61
C ILE A 75 -12.54 4.06 2.32
N ALA A 76 -13.69 4.37 1.72
CA ALA A 76 -14.08 3.83 0.42
C ALA A 76 -14.12 4.96 -0.59
N ASN A 77 -13.10 5.02 -1.45
CA ASN A 77 -13.01 6.04 -2.51
C ASN A 77 -12.24 5.45 -3.69
N PRO A 78 -12.70 5.64 -4.94
CA PRO A 78 -12.04 5.07 -6.11
C PRO A 78 -10.62 5.58 -6.34
N HIS A 79 -10.24 6.69 -5.72
CA HIS A 79 -8.92 7.30 -5.85
C HIS A 79 -8.00 7.00 -4.66
N ILE A 80 -8.35 5.99 -3.86
CA ILE A 80 -7.54 5.50 -2.75
C ILE A 80 -7.39 3.99 -2.89
N VAL A 81 -6.16 3.48 -2.74
CA VAL A 81 -5.93 2.05 -2.68
C VAL A 81 -6.63 1.51 -1.43
N GLN A 82 -7.54 0.56 -1.62
CA GLN A 82 -8.34 0.01 -0.54
C GLN A 82 -7.48 -0.89 0.34
N VAL A 83 -7.52 -0.68 1.64
CA VAL A 83 -6.94 -1.59 2.64
C VAL A 83 -7.99 -2.65 2.96
N TYR A 84 -7.61 -3.93 2.89
CA TYR A 84 -8.54 -5.04 3.12
C TYR A 84 -8.39 -5.63 4.51
N ASP A 85 -7.15 -5.78 4.99
CA ASP A 85 -6.90 -6.50 6.22
C ASP A 85 -5.52 -6.16 6.76
N THR A 86 -5.25 -6.55 7.99
CA THR A 86 -3.95 -6.43 8.63
C THR A 86 -3.73 -7.64 9.53
N GLY A 87 -2.48 -8.00 9.77
CA GLY A 87 -2.18 -9.14 10.60
C GLY A 87 -0.70 -9.20 10.94
N GLU A 88 -0.30 -10.37 11.42
CA GLU A 88 1.08 -10.65 11.81
C GLU A 88 1.52 -11.96 11.17
N PHE A 89 2.73 -11.96 10.63
CA PHE A 89 3.33 -13.11 9.99
C PHE A 89 4.79 -13.21 10.47
N ASP A 90 5.10 -14.33 11.14
CA ASP A 90 6.47 -14.63 11.60
C ASP A 90 7.06 -13.48 12.43
N GLY A 91 6.22 -12.89 13.29
CA GLY A 91 6.62 -11.75 14.13
C GLY A 91 6.64 -10.41 13.41
N LEU A 92 6.25 -10.36 12.13
CA LEU A 92 6.23 -9.15 11.33
C LEU A 92 4.80 -8.69 11.09
N ASP A 93 4.56 -7.41 11.23
CA ASP A 93 3.25 -6.84 10.93
C ASP A 93 3.09 -6.68 9.42
N PHE A 94 1.89 -6.96 8.92
CA PHE A 94 1.62 -6.81 7.50
C PHE A 94 0.25 -6.16 7.24
N LEU A 95 0.12 -5.63 6.04
CA LEU A 95 -1.07 -4.96 5.56
C LEU A 95 -1.48 -5.60 4.23
N VAL A 96 -2.75 -5.98 4.10
CA VAL A 96 -3.30 -6.50 2.84
C VAL A 96 -4.10 -5.40 2.19
N MET A 97 -3.84 -5.15 0.92
CA MET A 97 -4.49 -4.06 0.21
C MET A 97 -4.79 -4.47 -1.22
N GLU A 98 -5.59 -3.65 -1.87
CA GLU A 98 -5.92 -3.79 -3.27
C GLU A 98 -4.65 -3.84 -4.12
N TYR A 99 -4.59 -4.79 -5.06
CA TYR A 99 -3.51 -4.84 -6.05
C TYR A 99 -3.90 -3.92 -7.20
N VAL A 100 -3.09 -2.88 -7.42
CA VAL A 100 -3.35 -1.92 -8.49
C VAL A 100 -2.53 -2.31 -9.72
N HIS A 101 -3.22 -2.58 -10.83
CA HIS A 101 -2.59 -2.83 -12.12
C HIS A 101 -2.24 -1.48 -12.74
N GLY A 102 -0.96 -1.12 -12.69
CA GLY A 102 -0.51 0.17 -13.20
C GLY A 102 0.87 0.51 -12.68
N VAL A 103 1.21 1.78 -12.74
CA VAL A 103 2.52 2.29 -12.32
C VAL A 103 2.33 3.54 -11.48
N ASN A 104 3.36 3.92 -10.72
CA ASN A 104 3.29 5.18 -9.98
C ASN A 104 3.64 6.36 -10.90
N LEU A 105 3.25 7.55 -10.46
CA LEU A 105 3.45 8.78 -11.24
C LEU A 105 4.94 9.07 -11.44
N ARG A 106 5.79 8.73 -10.46
CA ARG A 106 7.24 8.91 -10.60
C ARG A 106 7.80 8.09 -11.76
N TYR A 107 7.33 6.85 -11.91
CA TYR A 107 7.76 6.00 -13.03
C TYR A 107 7.43 6.66 -14.37
N GLU A 108 6.19 7.17 -14.52
CA GLU A 108 5.79 7.85 -15.74
C GLU A 108 6.64 9.11 -16.02
N MET A 109 6.91 9.89 -14.98
CA MET A 109 7.75 11.09 -15.11
C MET A 109 9.18 10.72 -15.53
N ASN A 110 9.72 9.62 -15.01
CA ASN A 110 11.06 9.15 -15.34
C ASN A 110 11.15 8.62 -16.77
N GLN A 111 10.04 8.20 -17.37
CA GLN A 111 9.97 7.80 -18.78
C GLN A 111 9.87 9.00 -19.71
N GLN A 112 10.05 10.21 -19.21
CA GLN A 112 9.95 11.45 -19.96
C GLN A 112 8.57 11.67 -20.59
N VAL A 113 7.54 11.09 -19.97
CA VAL A 113 6.15 11.32 -20.38
C VAL A 113 5.79 12.76 -20.05
N THR A 114 5.33 13.51 -21.05
CA THR A 114 4.85 14.87 -20.85
C THR A 114 3.33 14.84 -20.71
N PHE A 115 2.84 15.35 -19.58
CA PHE A 115 1.41 15.43 -19.33
C PHE A 115 0.88 16.77 -19.88
N SER A 116 -0.27 16.71 -20.55
CA SER A 116 -0.97 17.93 -20.96
C SER A 116 -1.49 18.65 -19.71
N VAL A 117 -1.83 19.93 -19.86
CA VAL A 117 -2.46 20.71 -18.77
C VAL A 117 -3.74 20.03 -18.33
N ARG A 118 -4.55 19.54 -19.27
CA ARG A 118 -5.81 18.83 -18.98
C ARG A 118 -5.56 17.57 -18.15
N GLU A 119 -4.58 16.76 -18.54
CA GLU A 119 -4.24 15.54 -17.79
C GLU A 119 -3.68 15.86 -16.42
N THR A 120 -2.84 16.88 -16.30
CA THR A 120 -2.30 17.30 -15.01
C THR A 120 -3.42 17.73 -14.08
N LEU A 121 -4.38 18.52 -14.57
CA LEU A 121 -5.52 18.96 -13.77
C LEU A 121 -6.40 17.78 -13.35
N ARG A 122 -6.58 16.79 -14.23
CA ARG A 122 -7.33 15.58 -13.92
C ARG A 122 -6.65 14.78 -12.81
N ILE A 123 -5.35 14.55 -12.94
CA ILE A 123 -4.57 13.79 -11.95
C ILE A 123 -4.60 14.49 -10.59
N VAL A 124 -4.36 15.79 -10.56
CA VAL A 124 -4.39 16.56 -9.32
C VAL A 124 -5.81 16.58 -8.73
N GLY A 125 -6.82 16.75 -9.57
CA GLY A 125 -8.22 16.75 -9.12
C GLY A 125 -8.63 15.43 -8.51
N GLU A 126 -8.26 14.30 -9.13
CA GLU A 126 -8.54 12.97 -8.59
C GLU A 126 -7.78 12.74 -7.28
N THR A 127 -6.53 13.20 -7.20
CA THR A 127 -5.75 13.13 -5.98
C THR A 127 -6.43 13.89 -4.84
N LEU A 128 -6.90 15.10 -5.13
CA LEU A 128 -7.60 15.94 -4.13
C LEU A 128 -8.92 15.30 -3.70
N ASP A 129 -9.64 14.66 -4.62
CA ASP A 129 -10.87 13.94 -4.28
C ASP A 129 -10.61 12.82 -3.28
N GLY A 130 -9.57 12.01 -3.54
CA GLY A 130 -9.15 10.97 -2.60
C GLY A 130 -8.75 11.55 -1.25
N LEU A 131 -7.92 12.59 -1.25
CA LEU A 131 -7.48 13.24 0.00
C LEU A 131 -8.65 13.82 0.78
N ALA A 132 -9.62 14.43 0.11
CA ALA A 132 -10.81 14.98 0.78
C ALA A 132 -11.60 13.87 1.49
N SER A 133 -11.74 12.71 0.83
CA SER A 133 -12.40 11.56 1.44
C SER A 133 -11.67 11.07 2.67
N ALA A 134 -10.33 10.99 2.62
CA ALA A 134 -9.51 10.59 3.76
C ALA A 134 -9.65 11.59 4.90
N HIS A 135 -9.58 12.87 4.60
CA HIS A 135 -9.67 13.93 5.62
C HIS A 135 -11.04 13.92 6.30
N ARG A 136 -12.13 13.67 5.57
CA ARG A 136 -13.46 13.54 6.17
C ARG A 136 -13.52 12.37 7.15
N ALA A 137 -12.73 11.33 6.92
CA ALA A 137 -12.62 10.18 7.82
C ALA A 137 -11.59 10.37 8.94
N GLY A 138 -10.97 11.56 9.03
CA GLY A 138 -10.00 11.86 10.07
C GLY A 138 -8.60 11.36 9.77
N VAL A 139 -8.30 10.98 8.52
CA VAL A 139 -6.99 10.43 8.12
C VAL A 139 -6.25 11.46 7.28
N VAL A 140 -5.01 11.77 7.67
CA VAL A 140 -4.12 12.67 6.94
C VAL A 140 -2.99 11.83 6.35
N HIS A 141 -2.70 12.01 5.05
CA HIS A 141 -1.70 11.20 4.36
C HIS A 141 -0.28 11.44 4.88
N ARG A 142 0.15 12.70 4.92
CA ARG A 142 1.45 13.18 5.42
C ARG A 142 2.64 12.95 4.49
N ASP A 143 2.48 12.22 3.38
CA ASP A 143 3.60 11.93 2.49
C ASP A 143 3.14 11.85 1.02
N ILE A 144 2.40 12.85 0.56
CA ILE A 144 1.96 12.92 -0.83
C ILE A 144 3.15 13.26 -1.71
N LYS A 145 3.46 12.36 -2.63
CA LYS A 145 4.54 12.51 -3.61
C LYS A 145 4.25 11.59 -4.80
N PRO A 146 4.91 11.80 -5.95
CA PRO A 146 4.61 11.00 -7.15
C PRO A 146 4.77 9.50 -6.96
N GLU A 147 5.64 9.04 -6.08
CA GLU A 147 5.81 7.62 -5.77
C GLU A 147 4.57 7.02 -5.14
N ASN A 148 3.77 7.82 -4.43
CA ASN A 148 2.57 7.36 -3.72
C ASN A 148 1.28 7.66 -4.48
N ILE A 149 1.38 8.09 -5.74
CA ILE A 149 0.24 8.31 -6.61
C ILE A 149 0.32 7.27 -7.72
N LEU A 150 -0.56 6.28 -7.68
CA LEU A 150 -0.61 5.23 -8.69
C LEU A 150 -1.58 5.62 -9.79
N LEU A 151 -1.20 5.31 -11.03
CA LEU A 151 -2.08 5.40 -12.19
C LEU A 151 -2.42 3.98 -12.59
N ASN A 152 -3.70 3.62 -12.48
CA ASN A 152 -4.14 2.26 -12.79
C ASN A 152 -4.20 2.04 -14.32
N ASP A 153 -4.61 0.85 -14.74
CA ASP A 153 -4.67 0.48 -16.16
C ASP A 153 -5.69 1.29 -16.96
N ARG A 154 -6.56 2.04 -16.28
CA ARG A 154 -7.50 2.98 -16.91
C ARG A 154 -7.01 4.42 -16.87
N GLY A 155 -5.80 4.66 -16.33
CA GLY A 155 -5.22 5.98 -16.18
C GLY A 155 -5.75 6.80 -15.02
N HIS A 156 -6.52 6.20 -14.12
CA HIS A 156 -7.07 6.89 -12.95
C HIS A 156 -6.14 6.80 -11.75
N VAL A 157 -6.22 7.83 -10.90
CA VAL A 157 -5.39 7.95 -9.70
C VAL A 157 -5.89 7.05 -8.59
N GLN A 158 -4.94 6.36 -7.94
CA GLN A 158 -5.18 5.68 -6.67
C GLN A 158 -4.01 5.99 -5.73
N ILE A 159 -4.30 6.64 -4.61
CA ILE A 159 -3.29 7.05 -3.63
C ILE A 159 -2.96 5.88 -2.71
N THR A 160 -1.68 5.67 -2.46
CA THR A 160 -1.21 4.61 -1.57
C THR A 160 -0.32 5.19 -0.46
N ASP A 161 0.03 4.33 0.50
CA ASP A 161 0.97 4.63 1.61
C ASP A 161 0.51 5.76 2.53
N PHE A 162 -0.75 5.71 2.97
CA PHE A 162 -1.26 6.59 4.02
C PHE A 162 -0.53 6.33 5.34
N GLY A 163 -0.13 7.38 5.98
CA GLY A 163 0.52 7.32 7.26
C GLY A 163 2.01 7.12 7.16
#